data_bc9744b53803d250a934f30f07aff7b9
#
_entry.id   bc9744b53803d250a934f30f07aff7b9
#
_cell.length_a   1.000
_cell.length_b   1.000
_cell.length_c   1.000
_cell.angle_alpha   90.00
_cell.angle_beta   90.00
_cell.angle_gamma   90.00
#
_symmetry.space_group_name_H-M   'P 1'
#
loop_
_entity.id
_entity.type
_entity.pdbx_description
1 polymer ?
#
loop_
_entity_poly.entity_id
_entity_poly.type
_entity_poly.pdbx_seq_one_letter_code
_entity_poly.pdbx_strand_id
1 'polypeptide(L)'
;MRLSSMKEYDNMLFGFFKFSQRKFLEPLQKGNLYMNNFQYFIDLQKSTGEKGMGDIDEVAGIIKDADFTIYKEGTNEEIGKFKAERMNYRYNDFLQYPVFCLFTIESDMLEIIEITDEYIDTEVRFTEEQKEQMVRYFGECALVMPPSIFMQRVEEVFEEQGIIYTDNKVQYSDFDINHGKRIKSYLEGDISLFFQKDRFFEPQREYRFVILNKKVEKNFEINIGDLSDYTRIIDTSDLLNGKYGIRVSRIKR
;
A
#
# COMPACT_ATOMS: atom_id res chain seq x y z
N MET A 1 11.98 6.64 23.19
CA MET A 1 12.16 5.19 22.94
C MET A 1 11.01 4.72 22.06
N ARG A 2 11.27 3.88 21.05
CA ARG A 2 10.19 3.35 20.16
C ARG A 2 9.50 2.16 20.81
N LEU A 3 8.19 2.00 20.55
CA LEU A 3 7.40 0.87 21.06
C LEU A 3 7.92 -0.47 20.52
N SER A 4 8.45 -0.49 19.28
CA SER A 4 9.08 -1.68 18.68
C SER A 4 10.31 -2.21 19.42
N SER A 5 10.90 -1.42 20.32
CA SER A 5 11.99 -1.92 21.20
C SER A 5 11.51 -2.87 22.30
N MET A 6 10.20 -2.94 22.53
CA MET A 6 9.55 -3.88 23.41
C MET A 6 9.09 -5.09 22.60
N LYS A 7 9.66 -6.27 22.87
CA LYS A 7 9.49 -7.49 22.05
C LYS A 7 8.02 -7.88 21.82
N GLU A 8 7.17 -7.65 22.81
CA GLU A 8 5.73 -7.97 22.75
C GLU A 8 4.96 -7.11 21.73
N TYR A 9 5.50 -5.97 21.31
CA TYR A 9 4.87 -5.05 20.34
C TYR A 9 5.64 -4.97 19.02
N ASP A 10 6.73 -5.71 18.86
CA ASP A 10 7.54 -5.67 17.64
C ASP A 10 6.71 -6.05 16.40
N ASN A 11 6.85 -5.27 15.34
CA ASN A 11 6.13 -5.43 14.06
C ASN A 11 4.59 -5.42 14.15
N MET A 12 4.01 -4.92 15.25
CA MET A 12 2.56 -4.82 15.39
C MET A 12 2.01 -3.59 14.65
N LEU A 13 0.83 -3.77 14.05
CA LEU A 13 0.05 -2.73 13.38
C LEU A 13 -0.92 -2.08 14.38
N PHE A 14 -0.88 -0.75 14.48
CA PHE A 14 -1.67 0.03 15.43
C PHE A 14 -2.67 0.97 14.79
N GLY A 15 -2.49 1.33 13.51
CA GLY A 15 -3.38 2.25 12.83
C GLY A 15 -3.33 2.10 11.32
N PHE A 16 -4.47 2.37 10.70
CA PHE A 16 -4.57 2.68 9.27
C PHE A 16 -4.88 4.16 9.10
N PHE A 17 -4.16 4.81 8.20
CA PHE A 17 -4.42 6.18 7.82
C PHE A 17 -4.71 6.24 6.32
N LYS A 18 -5.75 7.01 5.95
CA LYS A 18 -6.02 7.36 4.56
C LYS A 18 -5.80 8.85 4.39
N PHE A 19 -4.72 9.24 3.73
CA PHE A 19 -4.46 10.63 3.38
C PHE A 19 -5.23 11.01 2.12
N SER A 20 -5.95 12.13 2.15
CA SER A 20 -6.66 12.67 0.99
C SER A 20 -7.24 14.07 1.28
N GLN A 21 -8.01 14.60 0.33
CA GLN A 21 -8.86 15.75 0.57
C GLN A 21 -10.08 15.35 1.40
N ARG A 22 -10.55 16.23 2.29
CA ARG A 22 -11.69 15.97 3.18
C ARG A 22 -12.93 15.44 2.48
N LYS A 23 -13.28 16.00 1.31
CA LYS A 23 -14.45 15.58 0.50
C LYS A 23 -14.43 14.11 0.05
N PHE A 24 -13.25 13.47 0.02
CA PHE A 24 -13.11 12.04 -0.28
C PHE A 24 -13.03 11.17 0.98
N LEU A 25 -12.64 11.77 2.10
CA LEU A 25 -12.56 11.06 3.38
C LEU A 25 -13.92 10.96 4.10
N GLU A 26 -14.80 11.96 3.93
CA GLU A 26 -16.14 11.93 4.51
C GLU A 26 -16.99 10.75 3.99
N PRO A 27 -17.04 10.47 2.67
CA PRO A 27 -17.69 9.25 2.17
C PRO A 27 -17.05 7.97 2.69
N LEU A 28 -15.72 7.90 2.77
CA LEU A 28 -15.02 6.75 3.33
C LEU A 28 -15.35 6.56 4.81
N GLN A 29 -15.45 7.64 5.59
CA GLN A 29 -15.88 7.59 6.99
C GLN A 29 -17.32 7.07 7.12
N LYS A 30 -18.18 7.29 6.13
CA LYS A 30 -19.53 6.71 6.02
C LYS A 30 -19.54 5.29 5.43
N GLY A 31 -18.36 4.69 5.25
CA GLY A 31 -18.17 3.32 4.82
C GLY A 31 -18.05 3.13 3.31
N ASN A 32 -18.09 4.18 2.50
CA ASN A 32 -17.94 4.03 1.05
C ASN A 32 -16.47 3.85 0.65
N LEU A 33 -16.08 2.60 0.37
CA LEU A 33 -14.77 2.29 -0.21
C LEU A 33 -14.80 2.57 -1.70
N TYR A 34 -14.04 3.57 -2.11
CA TYR A 34 -13.77 3.88 -3.51
C TYR A 34 -12.41 3.31 -3.89
N MET A 35 -12.40 2.31 -4.78
CA MET A 35 -11.22 1.59 -5.21
C MET A 35 -10.93 1.87 -6.67
N ASN A 36 -9.77 2.45 -6.97
CA ASN A 36 -9.27 2.52 -8.35
C ASN A 36 -8.68 1.16 -8.75
N ASN A 37 -8.47 0.93 -10.05
CA ASN A 37 -7.69 -0.18 -10.54
C ASN A 37 -6.20 0.19 -10.67
N PHE A 38 -5.32 -0.79 -10.90
CA PHE A 38 -3.88 -0.52 -11.04
C PHE A 38 -3.56 0.35 -12.27
N GLN A 39 -4.34 0.24 -13.36
CA GLN A 39 -4.15 1.06 -14.55
C GLN A 39 -4.28 2.56 -14.24
N TYR A 40 -5.17 2.93 -13.32
CA TYR A 40 -5.33 4.31 -12.89
C TYR A 40 -4.02 4.95 -12.40
N PHE A 41 -3.24 4.25 -11.59
CA PHE A 41 -2.00 4.78 -11.02
C PHE A 41 -0.89 4.93 -12.08
N ILE A 42 -0.87 4.04 -13.07
CA ILE A 42 0.02 4.16 -14.23
C ILE A 42 -0.33 5.41 -15.04
N ASP A 43 -1.61 5.58 -15.34
CA ASP A 43 -2.10 6.71 -16.16
C ASP A 43 -1.97 8.03 -15.42
N LEU A 44 -2.10 8.03 -14.11
CA LEU A 44 -1.88 9.20 -13.26
C LEU A 44 -0.44 9.70 -13.41
N GLN A 45 0.57 8.83 -13.27
CA GLN A 45 1.96 9.25 -13.48
C GLN A 45 2.23 9.69 -14.91
N LYS A 46 1.68 8.99 -15.92
CA LYS A 46 1.82 9.41 -17.33
C LYS A 46 1.25 10.79 -17.59
N SER A 47 0.11 11.11 -16.99
CA SER A 47 -0.58 12.39 -17.21
C SER A 47 0.03 13.56 -16.45
N THR A 48 0.54 13.31 -15.23
CA THR A 48 1.14 14.35 -14.38
C THR A 48 2.64 14.52 -14.61
N GLY A 49 3.32 13.47 -15.08
CA GLY A 49 4.79 13.41 -15.15
C GLY A 49 5.44 13.22 -13.79
N GLU A 50 4.66 13.11 -12.71
CA GLU A 50 5.18 13.02 -11.34
C GLU A 50 5.09 11.59 -10.79
N LYS A 51 6.23 11.07 -10.33
CA LYS A 51 6.31 9.85 -9.52
C LYS A 51 5.94 10.19 -8.07
N GLY A 52 5.00 9.46 -7.48
CA GLY A 52 4.56 9.73 -6.10
C GLY A 52 3.18 9.17 -5.82
N MET A 53 2.10 9.85 -6.23
CA MET A 53 0.75 9.26 -6.16
C MET A 53 0.56 8.21 -7.25
N GLY A 54 1.03 8.50 -8.49
CA GLY A 54 1.07 7.55 -9.60
C GLY A 54 2.35 6.71 -9.57
N ASP A 55 2.28 5.52 -10.18
CA ASP A 55 3.42 4.61 -10.35
C ASP A 55 3.34 3.93 -11.72
N ILE A 56 4.24 4.33 -12.64
CA ILE A 56 4.30 3.74 -13.98
C ILE A 56 4.71 2.27 -13.95
N ASP A 57 5.30 1.82 -12.86
CA ASP A 57 5.78 0.46 -12.67
C ASP A 57 4.82 -0.42 -11.86
N GLU A 58 3.59 0.05 -11.60
CA GLU A 58 2.57 -0.76 -10.91
C GLU A 58 2.39 -2.11 -11.58
N VAL A 59 2.46 -3.17 -10.77
CA VAL A 59 2.30 -4.57 -11.20
C VAL A 59 3.19 -4.93 -12.40
N ALA A 60 4.38 -4.33 -12.51
CA ALA A 60 5.32 -4.59 -13.59
C ALA A 60 6.43 -5.57 -13.18
N GLY A 61 6.71 -6.54 -14.02
CA GLY A 61 7.97 -7.28 -14.03
C GLY A 61 9.07 -6.41 -14.64
N ILE A 62 10.09 -6.12 -13.84
CA ILE A 62 11.22 -5.32 -14.27
C ILE A 62 12.48 -6.16 -14.22
N ILE A 63 13.18 -6.24 -15.36
CA ILE A 63 14.47 -6.88 -15.50
C ILE A 63 15.44 -5.84 -16.08
N LYS A 64 16.56 -5.67 -15.41
CA LYS A 64 17.66 -4.78 -15.85
C LYS A 64 18.75 -5.58 -16.56
N ASP A 65 19.40 -4.94 -17.51
CA ASP A 65 20.55 -5.49 -18.24
C ASP A 65 20.32 -6.91 -18.79
N ALA A 66 19.15 -7.10 -19.42
CA ALA A 66 18.73 -8.39 -19.95
C ALA A 66 19.43 -8.70 -21.29
N ASP A 67 20.02 -9.89 -21.38
CA ASP A 67 20.60 -10.44 -22.61
C ASP A 67 19.63 -11.45 -23.22
N PHE A 68 19.27 -11.26 -24.49
CA PHE A 68 18.36 -12.14 -25.21
C PHE A 68 19.09 -12.81 -26.38
N THR A 69 18.87 -14.11 -26.52
CA THR A 69 19.25 -14.89 -27.71
C THR A 69 17.98 -15.33 -28.42
N ILE A 70 17.90 -15.07 -29.71
CA ILE A 70 16.77 -15.46 -30.56
C ILE A 70 17.17 -16.70 -31.33
N TYR A 71 16.30 -17.72 -31.28
CA TYR A 71 16.47 -18.96 -32.01
C TYR A 71 15.42 -19.05 -33.13
N LYS A 72 15.79 -19.72 -34.24
CA LYS A 72 14.85 -20.08 -35.29
C LYS A 72 13.85 -21.09 -34.77
N GLU A 73 12.58 -20.85 -35.07
CA GLU A 73 11.49 -21.71 -34.62
C GLU A 73 11.73 -23.18 -34.92
N GLY A 74 11.51 -24.05 -33.91
CA GLY A 74 11.71 -25.51 -34.03
C GLY A 74 13.17 -25.99 -34.10
N THR A 75 14.16 -25.10 -33.90
CA THR A 75 15.59 -25.44 -33.96
C THR A 75 16.37 -24.81 -32.80
N ASN A 76 17.64 -25.19 -32.63
CA ASN A 76 18.59 -24.52 -31.75
C ASN A 76 19.53 -23.58 -32.54
N GLU A 77 19.17 -23.22 -33.78
CA GLU A 77 19.93 -22.29 -34.60
C GLU A 77 19.73 -20.86 -34.08
N GLU A 78 20.79 -20.25 -33.57
CA GLU A 78 20.78 -18.85 -33.13
C GLU A 78 20.71 -17.93 -34.37
N ILE A 79 19.70 -17.03 -34.40
CA ILE A 79 19.47 -16.06 -35.47
C ILE A 79 19.71 -14.61 -35.04
N GLY A 80 19.95 -14.37 -33.75
CA GLY A 80 20.28 -13.03 -33.26
C GLY A 80 20.42 -12.93 -31.76
N LYS A 81 21.08 -11.84 -31.35
CA LYS A 81 21.20 -11.41 -29.96
C LYS A 81 20.84 -9.94 -29.82
N PHE A 82 20.21 -9.56 -28.73
CA PHE A 82 20.07 -8.17 -28.34
C PHE A 82 20.15 -8.01 -26.83
N LYS A 83 20.50 -6.79 -26.41
CA LYS A 83 20.53 -6.39 -25.01
C LYS A 83 19.44 -5.35 -24.75
N ALA A 84 18.76 -5.46 -23.63
CA ALA A 84 17.85 -4.45 -23.15
C ALA A 84 18.36 -3.93 -21.80
N GLU A 85 18.61 -2.63 -21.70
CA GLU A 85 19.00 -1.98 -20.46
C GLU A 85 17.90 -2.12 -19.40
N ARG A 86 16.63 -2.06 -19.83
CA ARG A 86 15.47 -2.30 -18.99
C ARG A 86 14.36 -2.96 -19.80
N MET A 87 13.80 -4.03 -19.27
CA MET A 87 12.62 -4.68 -19.79
C MET A 87 11.48 -4.61 -18.76
N ASN A 88 10.32 -4.14 -19.22
CA ASN A 88 9.10 -4.15 -18.42
C ASN A 88 8.07 -5.04 -19.11
N TYR A 89 7.44 -5.93 -18.35
CA TYR A 89 6.28 -6.68 -18.83
C TYR A 89 5.19 -6.71 -17.76
N ARG A 90 3.95 -6.92 -18.18
CA ARG A 90 2.77 -6.96 -17.31
C ARG A 90 1.77 -7.99 -17.80
N TYR A 91 1.04 -8.52 -16.86
CA TYR A 91 -0.20 -9.22 -17.14
C TYR A 91 -1.31 -8.16 -17.26
N ASN A 92 -1.83 -7.91 -18.47
CA ASN A 92 -2.82 -6.87 -18.69
C ASN A 92 -4.08 -7.04 -17.83
N ASP A 93 -4.47 -8.28 -17.56
CA ASP A 93 -5.59 -8.62 -16.70
C ASP A 93 -5.44 -8.10 -15.27
N PHE A 94 -4.21 -8.04 -14.75
CA PHE A 94 -3.93 -7.57 -13.39
C PHE A 94 -4.18 -6.06 -13.25
N LEU A 95 -4.07 -5.31 -14.33
CA LEU A 95 -4.27 -3.87 -14.31
C LEU A 95 -5.70 -3.44 -14.01
N GLN A 96 -6.67 -4.33 -14.22
CA GLN A 96 -8.09 -4.05 -14.05
C GLN A 96 -8.62 -4.42 -12.66
N TYR A 97 -7.81 -5.02 -11.79
CA TYR A 97 -8.26 -5.36 -10.44
C TYR A 97 -8.37 -4.10 -9.57
N PRO A 98 -9.50 -3.95 -8.84
CA PRO A 98 -9.66 -2.87 -7.87
C PRO A 98 -8.68 -3.00 -6.73
N VAL A 99 -8.06 -1.89 -6.34
CA VAL A 99 -7.13 -1.82 -5.21
C VAL A 99 -7.44 -0.64 -4.31
N PHE A 100 -7.41 -0.88 -3.01
CA PHE A 100 -7.55 0.14 -1.96
C PHE A 100 -6.28 0.16 -1.12
N CYS A 101 -5.65 1.33 -1.02
CA CYS A 101 -4.37 1.52 -0.33
C CYS A 101 -4.57 2.36 0.92
N LEU A 102 -3.93 1.94 2.01
CA LEU A 102 -3.86 2.61 3.29
C LEU A 102 -2.41 2.79 3.71
N PHE A 103 -2.12 3.81 4.49
CA PHE A 103 -0.85 3.99 5.18
C PHE A 103 -0.90 3.25 6.53
N THR A 104 0.16 2.50 6.89
CA THR A 104 0.24 1.77 8.16
C THR A 104 0.99 2.55 9.23
N ILE A 105 0.44 2.54 10.44
CA ILE A 105 1.17 2.92 11.67
C ILE A 105 1.55 1.65 12.41
N GLU A 106 2.83 1.39 12.48
CA GLU A 106 3.39 0.25 13.19
C GLU A 106 4.18 0.69 14.41
N SER A 107 4.56 -0.26 15.24
CA SER A 107 5.25 -0.01 16.52
C SER A 107 6.56 0.79 16.39
N ASP A 108 7.23 0.71 15.25
CA ASP A 108 8.44 1.47 14.96
C ASP A 108 8.19 2.98 14.74
N MET A 109 6.95 3.36 14.44
CA MET A 109 6.55 4.78 14.33
C MET A 109 6.07 5.37 15.66
N LEU A 110 5.85 4.55 16.69
CA LEU A 110 5.30 4.95 17.97
C LEU A 110 6.41 5.26 18.98
N GLU A 111 6.56 6.53 19.34
CA GLU A 111 7.46 6.97 20.42
C GLU A 111 6.74 6.91 21.76
N ILE A 112 7.31 6.21 22.73
CA ILE A 112 6.74 6.07 24.07
C ILE A 112 6.90 7.40 24.80
N ILE A 113 5.77 7.92 25.30
CA ILE A 113 5.69 9.13 26.12
C ILE A 113 5.55 8.77 27.60
N GLU A 114 4.67 7.80 27.91
CA GLU A 114 4.43 7.35 29.28
C GLU A 114 4.16 5.83 29.29
N ILE A 115 4.60 5.20 30.38
CA ILE A 115 4.30 3.77 30.65
C ILE A 115 3.66 3.70 32.03
N THR A 116 2.45 3.12 32.10
CA THR A 116 1.77 2.79 33.36
C THR A 116 1.60 1.27 33.49
N ASP A 117 0.94 0.81 34.53
CA ASP A 117 0.63 -0.62 34.71
C ASP A 117 -0.45 -1.11 33.74
N GLU A 118 -1.30 -0.22 33.20
CA GLU A 118 -2.46 -0.55 32.38
C GLU A 118 -2.25 -0.23 30.90
N TYR A 119 -1.50 0.83 30.59
CA TYR A 119 -1.33 1.33 29.23
C TYR A 119 0.05 1.93 28.98
N ILE A 120 0.33 2.13 27.70
CA ILE A 120 1.48 2.88 27.18
C ILE A 120 0.92 4.00 26.31
N ASP A 121 1.20 5.24 26.66
CA ASP A 121 0.92 6.38 25.81
C ASP A 121 2.07 6.61 24.84
N THR A 122 1.72 6.76 23.59
CA THR A 122 2.68 6.94 22.51
C THR A 122 2.33 8.14 21.65
N GLU A 123 3.31 8.64 20.92
CA GLU A 123 3.16 9.66 19.90
C GLU A 123 3.64 9.14 18.56
N VAL A 124 2.87 9.39 17.49
CA VAL A 124 3.24 8.97 16.14
C VAL A 124 4.34 9.88 15.60
N ARG A 125 5.43 9.28 15.14
CA ARG A 125 6.58 9.98 14.57
C ARG A 125 6.78 9.63 13.11
N PHE A 126 6.69 10.63 12.27
CA PHE A 126 6.98 10.55 10.84
C PHE A 126 8.43 10.97 10.57
N THR A 127 9.06 10.35 9.58
CA THR A 127 10.33 10.83 9.03
C THR A 127 10.10 12.09 8.21
N GLU A 128 11.15 12.89 7.98
CA GLU A 128 11.03 14.10 7.15
C GLU A 128 10.62 13.75 5.71
N GLU A 129 11.11 12.64 5.17
CA GLU A 129 10.71 12.14 3.86
C GLU A 129 9.22 11.77 3.80
N GLN A 130 8.70 11.10 4.84
CA GLN A 130 7.26 10.81 4.94
C GLN A 130 6.43 12.09 4.99
N LYS A 131 6.84 13.09 5.79
CA LYS A 131 6.16 14.37 5.88
C LYS A 131 6.09 15.07 4.53
N GLU A 132 7.24 15.15 3.84
CA GLU A 132 7.33 15.77 2.52
C GLU A 132 6.41 15.07 1.51
N GLN A 133 6.44 13.74 1.43
CA GLN A 133 5.62 12.97 0.50
C GLN A 133 4.12 13.07 0.81
N MET A 134 3.72 12.98 2.08
CA MET A 134 2.29 13.06 2.47
C MET A 134 1.69 14.43 2.13
N VAL A 135 2.41 15.52 2.43
CA VAL A 135 1.95 16.88 2.11
C VAL A 135 1.90 17.10 0.59
N ARG A 136 2.94 16.64 -0.12
CA ARG A 136 3.05 16.88 -1.56
C ARG A 136 2.03 16.13 -2.39
N TYR A 137 1.77 14.85 -2.06
CA TYR A 137 1.05 13.96 -2.96
C TYR A 137 -0.37 13.59 -2.52
N PHE A 138 -0.69 13.63 -1.21
CA PHE A 138 -1.91 12.97 -0.74
C PHE A 138 -2.99 13.90 -0.18
N GLY A 139 -2.68 15.14 0.18
CA GLY A 139 -3.69 16.13 0.57
C GLY A 139 -3.63 16.58 2.02
N GLU A 140 -4.59 17.48 2.37
CA GLU A 140 -4.58 18.22 3.63
C GLU A 140 -5.15 17.48 4.83
N CYS A 141 -5.81 16.33 4.64
CA CYS A 141 -6.44 15.58 5.72
C CYS A 141 -6.02 14.10 5.72
N ALA A 142 -6.16 13.48 6.88
CA ALA A 142 -6.05 12.04 7.07
C ALA A 142 -7.26 11.50 7.84
N LEU A 143 -7.86 10.41 7.36
CA LEU A 143 -8.79 9.60 8.13
C LEU A 143 -8.01 8.55 8.90
N VAL A 144 -8.17 8.55 10.21
CA VAL A 144 -7.53 7.62 11.14
C VAL A 144 -8.51 6.52 11.49
N MET A 145 -8.08 5.26 11.35
CA MET A 145 -8.93 4.08 11.52
C MET A 145 -8.22 3.00 12.35
N PRO A 146 -8.91 2.38 13.33
CA PRO A 146 -8.42 1.17 13.98
C PRO A 146 -8.37 0.00 12.99
N PRO A 147 -7.22 -0.70 12.82
CA PRO A 147 -7.10 -1.78 11.86
C PRO A 147 -8.12 -2.91 12.06
N SER A 148 -8.34 -3.33 13.31
CA SER A 148 -9.26 -4.43 13.62
C SER A 148 -10.69 -4.15 13.19
N ILE A 149 -11.19 -2.93 13.45
CA ILE A 149 -12.55 -2.54 13.05
C ILE A 149 -12.66 -2.47 11.52
N PHE A 150 -11.69 -1.81 10.87
CA PHE A 150 -11.70 -1.68 9.42
C PHE A 150 -11.66 -3.04 8.72
N MET A 151 -10.72 -3.90 9.12
CA MET A 151 -10.57 -5.25 8.55
C MET A 151 -11.81 -6.11 8.77
N GLN A 152 -12.38 -6.10 9.96
CA GLN A 152 -13.61 -6.82 10.26
C GLN A 152 -14.77 -6.37 9.36
N ARG A 153 -14.97 -5.06 9.16
CA ARG A 153 -16.02 -4.54 8.28
C ARG A 153 -15.82 -4.93 6.81
N VAL A 154 -14.58 -4.88 6.34
CA VAL A 154 -14.24 -5.35 4.99
C VAL A 154 -14.54 -6.83 4.84
N GLU A 155 -14.09 -7.67 5.78
CA GLU A 155 -14.28 -9.12 5.75
C GLU A 155 -15.77 -9.48 5.74
N GLU A 156 -16.56 -8.94 6.69
CA GLU A 156 -18.00 -9.20 6.80
C GLU A 156 -18.74 -8.90 5.49
N VAL A 157 -18.53 -7.71 4.91
CA VAL A 157 -19.24 -7.29 3.70
C VAL A 157 -18.73 -8.01 2.44
N PHE A 158 -17.43 -8.27 2.36
CA PHE A 158 -16.87 -8.98 1.21
C PHE A 158 -17.31 -10.43 1.20
N GLU A 159 -17.38 -11.10 2.34
CA GLU A 159 -17.93 -12.44 2.48
C GLU A 159 -19.41 -12.48 2.09
N GLU A 160 -20.23 -11.57 2.65
CA GLU A 160 -21.67 -11.47 2.33
C GLU A 160 -21.92 -11.28 0.83
N GLN A 161 -21.09 -10.51 0.15
CA GLN A 161 -21.24 -10.23 -1.28
C GLN A 161 -20.46 -11.18 -2.20
N GLY A 162 -19.81 -12.21 -1.66
CA GLY A 162 -19.04 -13.18 -2.43
C GLY A 162 -17.83 -12.55 -3.14
N ILE A 163 -17.24 -11.52 -2.54
CA ILE A 163 -16.04 -10.87 -3.06
C ILE A 163 -14.81 -11.65 -2.62
N ILE A 164 -14.04 -12.12 -3.60
CA ILE A 164 -12.74 -12.75 -3.34
C ILE A 164 -11.68 -11.66 -3.40
N TYR A 165 -10.89 -11.53 -2.32
CA TYR A 165 -9.85 -10.53 -2.20
C TYR A 165 -8.59 -11.10 -1.57
N THR A 166 -7.52 -10.33 -1.67
CA THR A 166 -6.27 -10.54 -0.93
C THR A 166 -5.82 -9.21 -0.36
N ASP A 167 -5.12 -9.25 0.76
CA ASP A 167 -4.60 -8.05 1.40
C ASP A 167 -3.21 -8.32 1.99
N ASN A 168 -2.36 -7.33 1.94
CA ASN A 168 -1.03 -7.40 2.55
C ASN A 168 -0.37 -6.01 2.59
N LYS A 169 0.73 -5.94 3.36
CA LYS A 169 1.70 -4.84 3.28
C LYS A 169 2.46 -4.89 1.97
N VAL A 170 2.73 -3.72 1.40
CA VAL A 170 3.61 -3.59 0.25
C VAL A 170 5.06 -3.85 0.65
N GLN A 171 5.74 -4.64 -0.15
CA GLN A 171 7.17 -4.93 -0.04
C GLN A 171 7.94 -4.02 -1.00
N TYR A 172 8.86 -3.25 -0.45
CA TYR A 172 9.67 -2.31 -1.21
C TYR A 172 11.04 -2.90 -1.53
N SER A 173 11.46 -2.77 -2.77
CA SER A 173 12.78 -3.23 -3.21
C SER A 173 13.33 -2.30 -4.28
N ASP A 174 14.64 -2.30 -4.42
CA ASP A 174 15.30 -1.58 -5.49
C ASP A 174 15.02 -2.28 -6.83
N PHE A 175 14.30 -1.60 -7.74
CA PHE A 175 13.97 -2.15 -9.06
C PHE A 175 15.11 -2.08 -10.05
N ASP A 176 16.22 -1.43 -9.72
CA ASP A 176 17.45 -1.48 -10.50
C ASP A 176 18.28 -2.75 -10.21
N ILE A 177 17.90 -3.53 -9.20
CA ILE A 177 18.52 -4.82 -8.87
C ILE A 177 17.58 -5.97 -9.24
N ASN A 178 18.12 -6.95 -9.97
CA ASN A 178 17.38 -8.16 -10.36
C ASN A 178 17.28 -9.16 -9.19
N HIS A 179 16.35 -8.94 -8.26
CA HIS A 179 16.11 -9.87 -7.15
C HIS A 179 15.39 -11.13 -7.64
N GLY A 180 16.00 -12.30 -7.47
CA GLY A 180 15.47 -13.58 -7.97
C GLY A 180 14.06 -13.91 -7.51
N LYS A 181 13.71 -13.63 -6.23
CA LYS A 181 12.36 -13.85 -5.70
C LYS A 181 11.34 -12.99 -6.44
N ARG A 182 11.63 -11.70 -6.64
CA ARG A 182 10.75 -10.77 -7.36
C ARG A 182 10.54 -11.20 -8.81
N ILE A 183 11.65 -11.50 -9.52
CA ILE A 183 11.58 -11.95 -10.92
C ILE A 183 10.77 -13.24 -11.04
N LYS A 184 10.99 -14.22 -10.14
CA LYS A 184 10.22 -15.46 -10.12
C LYS A 184 8.71 -15.22 -9.97
N SER A 185 8.30 -14.38 -9.03
CA SER A 185 6.88 -14.02 -8.85
C SER A 185 6.27 -13.45 -10.13
N TYR A 186 7.03 -12.62 -10.88
CA TYR A 186 6.57 -12.10 -12.16
C TYR A 186 6.42 -13.17 -13.23
N LEU A 187 7.37 -14.08 -13.34
CA LEU A 187 7.33 -15.15 -14.34
C LEU A 187 6.19 -16.13 -14.09
N GLU A 188 5.82 -16.33 -12.83
CA GLU A 188 4.75 -17.24 -12.41
C GLU A 188 3.37 -16.57 -12.38
N GLY A 189 3.27 -15.25 -12.53
CA GLY A 189 2.00 -14.51 -12.40
C GLY A 189 1.42 -14.58 -10.99
N ASP A 190 2.29 -14.61 -9.98
CA ASP A 190 1.91 -14.75 -8.58
C ASP A 190 1.23 -13.48 -8.06
N ILE A 191 0.19 -13.64 -7.22
CA ILE A 191 -0.57 -12.51 -6.64
C ILE A 191 0.27 -11.60 -5.75
N SER A 192 1.45 -12.04 -5.29
CA SER A 192 2.40 -11.18 -4.56
C SER A 192 2.85 -9.95 -5.36
N LEU A 193 2.64 -9.96 -6.69
CA LEU A 193 2.92 -8.81 -7.56
C LEU A 193 2.13 -7.56 -7.16
N PHE A 194 0.92 -7.73 -6.64
CA PHE A 194 0.08 -6.62 -6.18
C PHE A 194 0.67 -5.87 -4.99
N PHE A 195 1.63 -6.49 -4.29
CA PHE A 195 2.25 -5.98 -3.08
C PHE A 195 3.74 -5.65 -3.25
N GLN A 196 4.19 -5.44 -4.49
CA GLN A 196 5.59 -5.07 -4.76
C GLN A 196 5.66 -3.67 -5.36
N LYS A 197 6.52 -2.82 -4.79
CA LYS A 197 6.82 -1.47 -5.31
C LYS A 197 8.31 -1.18 -5.27
N ASP A 198 8.70 -0.21 -6.07
CA ASP A 198 10.05 0.35 -6.00
C ASP A 198 10.30 1.02 -4.64
N ARG A 199 11.54 0.94 -4.16
CA ARG A 199 11.97 1.54 -2.87
C ARG A 199 11.65 3.02 -2.75
N PHE A 200 11.57 3.75 -3.84
CA PHE A 200 11.14 5.16 -3.84
C PHE A 200 9.81 5.37 -3.07
N PHE A 201 8.92 4.39 -3.08
CA PHE A 201 7.61 4.46 -2.44
C PHE A 201 7.61 3.96 -0.97
N GLU A 202 8.73 3.50 -0.43
CA GLU A 202 8.83 2.97 0.94
C GLU A 202 8.29 3.93 2.03
N PRO A 203 8.48 5.27 1.92
CA PRO A 203 7.88 6.21 2.86
C PRO A 203 6.35 6.16 2.92
N GLN A 204 5.66 5.63 1.90
CA GLN A 204 4.20 5.49 1.86
C GLN A 204 3.65 4.37 2.74
N ARG A 205 4.48 3.39 3.16
CA ARG A 205 4.13 2.29 4.07
C ARG A 205 2.76 1.68 3.77
N GLU A 206 2.54 1.31 2.50
CA GLU A 206 1.22 0.91 2.04
C GLU A 206 0.78 -0.45 2.59
N TYR A 207 -0.50 -0.53 2.92
CA TYR A 207 -1.28 -1.76 3.05
C TYR A 207 -2.35 -1.77 1.96
N ARG A 208 -2.47 -2.85 1.23
CA ARG A 208 -3.39 -2.96 0.08
C ARG A 208 -4.44 -4.02 0.29
N PHE A 209 -5.68 -3.73 -0.16
CA PHE A 209 -6.75 -4.69 -0.39
C PHE A 209 -6.98 -4.76 -1.89
N VAL A 210 -6.91 -5.96 -2.48
CA VAL A 210 -7.06 -6.17 -3.93
C VAL A 210 -8.18 -7.17 -4.17
N ILE A 211 -9.19 -6.78 -4.95
CA ILE A 211 -10.31 -7.66 -5.30
C ILE A 211 -9.89 -8.52 -6.50
N LEU A 212 -10.04 -9.85 -6.40
CA LEU A 212 -9.53 -10.80 -7.39
C LEU A 212 -10.59 -11.31 -8.36
N ASN A 213 -11.87 -11.27 -7.99
CA ASN A 213 -12.96 -11.80 -8.81
C ASN A 213 -13.80 -10.73 -9.53
N LYS A 214 -13.32 -9.48 -9.53
CA LYS A 214 -13.95 -8.37 -10.29
C LYS A 214 -12.87 -7.59 -11.04
N LYS A 215 -13.13 -7.32 -12.32
CA LYS A 215 -12.33 -6.43 -13.15
C LYS A 215 -13.14 -5.18 -13.47
N VAL A 216 -12.50 -4.02 -13.41
CA VAL A 216 -13.15 -2.73 -13.66
C VAL A 216 -12.34 -1.88 -14.62
N GLU A 217 -13.02 -1.12 -15.45
CA GLU A 217 -12.36 -0.19 -16.39
C GLU A 217 -11.85 1.07 -15.67
N LYS A 218 -12.54 1.49 -14.60
CA LYS A 218 -12.17 2.72 -13.86
C LYS A 218 -12.08 2.44 -12.35
N ASN A 219 -13.22 2.35 -11.69
CA ASN A 219 -13.30 2.21 -10.22
C ASN A 219 -14.34 1.18 -9.82
N PHE A 220 -14.22 0.70 -8.59
CA PHE A 220 -15.19 -0.11 -7.89
C PHE A 220 -15.58 0.59 -6.58
N GLU A 221 -16.85 0.58 -6.24
CA GLU A 221 -17.36 1.15 -5.00
C GLU A 221 -18.16 0.11 -4.22
N ILE A 222 -17.96 0.10 -2.92
CA ILE A 222 -18.70 -0.79 -2.01
C ILE A 222 -18.83 -0.11 -0.65
N ASN A 223 -19.99 -0.27 0.00
CA ASN A 223 -20.21 0.26 1.34
C ASN A 223 -20.01 -0.83 2.39
N ILE A 224 -19.10 -0.59 3.34
CA ILE A 224 -18.73 -1.49 4.45
C ILE A 224 -19.37 -1.07 5.78
N GLY A 225 -20.37 -0.18 5.74
CA GLY A 225 -21.05 0.35 6.93
C GLY A 225 -20.34 1.58 7.51
N ASP A 226 -21.11 2.37 8.25
CA ASP A 226 -20.64 3.64 8.85
C ASP A 226 -19.52 3.39 9.87
N LEU A 227 -18.38 4.05 9.67
CA LEU A 227 -17.18 3.97 10.52
C LEU A 227 -17.02 5.19 11.44
N SER A 228 -17.98 6.13 11.45
CA SER A 228 -17.85 7.44 12.10
C SER A 228 -17.58 7.36 13.60
N ASP A 229 -18.12 6.35 14.27
CA ASP A 229 -17.95 6.17 15.72
C ASP A 229 -16.52 5.74 16.10
N TYR A 230 -15.76 5.18 15.15
CA TYR A 230 -14.45 4.59 15.37
C TYR A 230 -13.31 5.37 14.69
N THR A 231 -13.65 6.34 13.85
CA THR A 231 -12.69 7.02 12.99
C THR A 231 -12.73 8.53 13.16
N ARG A 232 -11.63 9.21 12.81
CA ARG A 232 -11.55 10.68 12.86
C ARG A 232 -10.81 11.20 11.64
N ILE A 233 -11.34 12.28 11.05
CA ILE A 233 -10.64 13.07 10.04
C ILE A 233 -9.87 14.16 10.78
N ILE A 234 -8.56 14.20 10.59
CA ILE A 234 -7.66 15.18 11.18
C ILE A 234 -6.85 15.87 10.10
N ASP A 235 -6.37 17.07 10.38
CA ASP A 235 -5.51 17.79 9.45
C ASP A 235 -4.14 17.11 9.35
N THR A 236 -3.65 16.92 8.13
CA THR A 236 -2.34 16.28 7.87
C THR A 236 -1.22 17.02 8.61
N SER A 237 -1.27 18.36 8.66
CA SER A 237 -0.27 19.16 9.38
C SER A 237 -0.23 18.87 10.88
N ASP A 238 -1.38 18.68 11.53
CA ASP A 238 -1.45 18.35 12.95
C ASP A 238 -0.91 16.95 13.23
N LEU A 239 -1.27 16.00 12.37
CA LEU A 239 -0.77 14.64 12.43
C LEU A 239 0.76 14.58 12.30
N LEU A 240 1.31 15.23 11.27
CA LEU A 240 2.74 15.19 10.96
C LEU A 240 3.60 15.96 11.99
N ASN A 241 3.01 16.91 12.72
CA ASN A 241 3.69 17.67 13.78
C ASN A 241 3.62 17.01 15.17
N GLY A 242 3.25 15.74 15.24
CA GLY A 242 3.27 14.98 16.49
C GLY A 242 2.13 15.33 17.45
N LYS A 243 1.00 15.87 16.96
CA LYS A 243 -0.18 16.14 17.77
C LYS A 243 -1.14 14.95 17.86
N TYR A 244 -0.68 13.77 17.43
CA TYR A 244 -1.46 12.55 17.45
C TYR A 244 -0.71 11.42 18.15
N GLY A 245 -1.39 10.82 19.12
CA GLY A 245 -0.87 9.69 19.88
C GLY A 245 -1.84 8.53 19.87
N ILE A 246 -1.32 7.35 20.16
CA ILE A 246 -2.07 6.12 20.33
C ILE A 246 -1.83 5.60 21.74
N ARG A 247 -2.92 5.38 22.49
CA ARG A 247 -2.85 4.67 23.77
C ARG A 247 -2.95 3.17 23.51
N VAL A 248 -1.92 2.44 23.93
CA VAL A 248 -1.81 1.01 23.73
C VAL A 248 -2.06 0.31 25.08
N SER A 249 -3.04 -0.60 25.13
CA SER A 249 -3.25 -1.43 26.31
C SER A 249 -2.05 -2.32 26.56
N ARG A 250 -1.63 -2.41 27.81
CA ARG A 250 -0.47 -3.19 28.17
C ARG A 250 -0.75 -4.68 28.13
N ILE A 251 0.07 -5.43 27.39
CA ILE A 251 -0.01 -6.90 27.38
C ILE A 251 0.52 -7.39 28.72
N LYS A 252 -0.38 -7.92 29.55
CA LYS A 252 0.00 -8.55 30.83
C LYS A 252 0.66 -9.89 30.51
N ARG A 253 1.87 -10.08 31.01
CA ARG A 253 2.59 -11.35 30.96
C ARG A 253 2.05 -12.32 31.99
#